data_53508273148518460f2beb0bf43f51b7
#
_entry.id   53508273148518460f2beb0bf43f51b7
#
_cell.length_a   1.000
_cell.length_b   1.000
_cell.length_c   1.000
_cell.angle_alpha   90.00
_cell.angle_beta   90.00
_cell.angle_gamma   90.00
#
_symmetry.space_group_name_H-M   'P 1'
#
loop_
_entity.id
_entity.type
_entity.pdbx_description
1 polymer ?
#
loop_
_entity_poly.entity_id
_entity_poly.type
_entity_poly.pdbx_seq_one_letter_code
_entity_poly.pdbx_strand_id
1 'polypeptide(L)'
;FKETGGILATRRNFVTETSRLGLNIDLIEISREESVEINTYEDWWIANNYLRKMKIAFVVDAYDQIGTGHMYRCLSMASKLVFHDVVFFINRNHQLGIDIIEGYNYKYQTYEGKSDLLGLFEHFNPKIVINDVGNTSYDYMVDLTSRGYYIINFEDFGSGSDLADLVFDSLYEHESDDKFFVGHEYYILKDEFYLHQPKIITNDVRNVLIDFAPNDTLNLSQKVLDALLASGFSGRINVILGSGHENYDELVSKYEFMKNVQFYTTVESISDFMISADIIFTSGGRIMYQVCSLGVPCIVICKNEREERTLFGSPEHGFVNMGMGSYLSQEDIIEQFNIVANDFELRQ
;
A
#
# COMPACT_ATOMS: atom_id res chain seq x y z
N PHE A 1 22.30 18.67 -27.65
CA PHE A 1 21.58 18.01 -28.75
C PHE A 1 22.38 16.80 -29.22
N LYS A 2 21.71 15.68 -29.52
CA LYS A 2 22.29 14.46 -30.09
C LYS A 2 21.65 14.27 -31.45
N GLU A 3 22.48 14.09 -32.50
CA GLU A 3 21.98 13.70 -33.82
C GLU A 3 21.44 12.27 -33.74
N THR A 4 20.20 12.07 -34.18
CA THR A 4 19.56 10.76 -34.15
C THR A 4 19.65 10.03 -35.49
N GLY A 5 19.95 10.73 -36.59
CA GLY A 5 20.00 10.16 -37.91
C GLY A 5 18.66 9.70 -38.50
N GLY A 6 17.56 9.90 -37.78
CA GLY A 6 16.25 9.35 -38.13
C GLY A 6 15.72 9.85 -39.46
N ILE A 7 15.86 11.14 -39.77
CA ILE A 7 15.45 11.74 -41.05
C ILE A 7 16.48 12.78 -41.47
N LEU A 8 17.01 12.64 -42.67
CA LEU A 8 17.88 13.63 -43.31
C LEU A 8 17.30 13.98 -44.68
N ALA A 9 16.96 15.26 -44.87
CA ALA A 9 16.51 15.78 -46.16
C ALA A 9 17.53 16.79 -46.72
N THR A 10 18.13 16.48 -47.84
CA THR A 10 19.14 17.34 -48.48
C THR A 10 18.81 17.53 -49.95
N ARG A 11 18.97 18.80 -50.45
CA ARG A 11 18.84 19.08 -51.88
C ARG A 11 19.97 18.38 -52.63
N ARG A 12 19.66 17.76 -53.77
CA ARG A 12 20.59 16.93 -54.54
C ARG A 12 21.93 17.64 -54.89
N ASN A 13 21.88 18.95 -55.12
CA ASN A 13 23.08 19.74 -55.49
C ASN A 13 24.08 19.94 -54.34
N PHE A 14 23.69 19.57 -53.07
CA PHE A 14 24.60 19.62 -51.92
C PHE A 14 25.11 18.23 -51.52
N VAL A 15 24.63 17.16 -52.16
CA VAL A 15 25.13 15.82 -51.92
C VAL A 15 26.41 15.61 -52.74
N THR A 16 27.48 15.27 -52.03
CA THR A 16 28.81 14.98 -52.63
C THR A 16 29.21 13.54 -52.27
N GLU A 17 30.34 13.07 -52.79
CA GLU A 17 30.90 11.75 -52.45
C GLU A 17 31.29 11.68 -50.96
N THR A 18 31.54 12.80 -50.29
CA THR A 18 32.05 12.86 -48.92
C THR A 18 31.08 13.48 -47.92
N SER A 19 29.98 14.12 -48.36
CA SER A 19 29.03 14.78 -47.48
C SER A 19 27.60 14.71 -48.00
N ARG A 20 26.67 14.51 -47.08
CA ARG A 20 25.22 14.60 -47.29
C ARG A 20 24.64 15.94 -46.79
N LEU A 21 25.46 16.79 -46.15
CA LEU A 21 25.01 18.02 -45.50
C LEU A 21 25.31 19.22 -46.39
N GLY A 22 24.39 20.16 -46.50
CA GLY A 22 24.56 21.46 -47.11
C GLY A 22 25.26 22.46 -46.17
N LEU A 23 25.51 23.68 -46.66
CA LEU A 23 26.12 24.75 -45.87
C LEU A 23 25.17 25.33 -44.81
N ASN A 24 23.88 25.33 -45.11
CA ASN A 24 22.84 25.76 -44.18
C ASN A 24 22.04 24.52 -43.72
N ILE A 25 22.02 24.30 -42.43
CA ILE A 25 21.36 23.15 -41.81
C ILE A 25 20.26 23.67 -40.88
N ASP A 26 19.04 23.27 -41.15
CA ASP A 26 17.90 23.44 -40.23
C ASP A 26 17.74 22.20 -39.39
N LEU A 27 17.59 22.37 -38.08
CA LEU A 27 17.40 21.28 -37.12
C LEU A 27 15.92 21.15 -36.76
N ILE A 28 15.41 19.94 -36.78
CA ILE A 28 14.10 19.61 -36.25
C ILE A 28 14.34 18.87 -34.95
N GLU A 29 13.90 19.46 -33.86
CA GLU A 29 13.94 18.82 -32.54
C GLU A 29 12.79 17.83 -32.43
N ILE A 30 13.09 16.60 -32.06
CA ILE A 30 12.14 15.55 -31.82
C ILE A 30 12.30 15.03 -30.36
N SER A 31 11.25 14.50 -29.78
CA SER A 31 11.30 13.94 -28.43
C SER A 31 12.22 12.73 -28.37
N ARG A 32 12.63 12.36 -27.15
CA ARG A 32 13.44 11.15 -26.94
C ARG A 32 12.70 9.89 -27.39
N GLU A 33 11.40 9.85 -27.16
CA GLU A 33 10.52 8.76 -27.55
C GLU A 33 10.44 8.59 -29.07
N GLU A 34 10.35 9.71 -29.81
CA GLU A 34 10.28 9.73 -31.27
C GLU A 34 11.66 9.49 -31.93
N SER A 35 12.73 9.61 -31.14
CA SER A 35 14.11 9.49 -31.62
C SER A 35 14.69 8.08 -31.58
N VAL A 36 13.91 7.08 -31.15
CA VAL A 36 14.38 5.68 -31.06
C VAL A 36 14.53 5.09 -32.44
N GLU A 37 15.77 4.77 -32.80
CA GLU A 37 16.11 4.02 -34.01
C GLU A 37 16.23 2.53 -33.66
N ILE A 38 15.52 1.66 -34.40
CA ILE A 38 15.46 0.22 -34.10
C ILE A 38 16.52 -0.50 -34.92
N ASN A 39 17.67 -0.79 -34.32
CA ASN A 39 18.77 -1.52 -34.93
C ASN A 39 19.02 -2.87 -34.21
N THR A 40 18.61 -2.98 -32.95
CA THR A 40 18.79 -4.15 -32.10
C THR A 40 17.46 -4.58 -31.49
N TYR A 41 17.44 -5.77 -30.86
CA TYR A 41 16.28 -6.25 -30.11
C TYR A 41 15.99 -5.34 -28.91
N GLU A 42 17.01 -4.81 -28.25
CA GLU A 42 16.89 -3.84 -27.16
C GLU A 42 16.21 -2.56 -27.62
N ASP A 43 16.56 -2.03 -28.79
CA ASP A 43 15.91 -0.84 -29.35
C ASP A 43 14.42 -1.10 -29.64
N TRP A 44 14.13 -2.28 -30.22
CA TRP A 44 12.74 -2.69 -30.45
C TRP A 44 11.95 -2.78 -29.15
N TRP A 45 12.55 -3.34 -28.10
CA TRP A 45 11.91 -3.45 -26.78
C TRP A 45 11.66 -2.05 -26.17
N ILE A 46 12.62 -1.14 -26.28
CA ILE A 46 12.46 0.26 -25.83
C ILE A 46 11.34 0.95 -26.62
N ALA A 47 11.34 0.86 -27.95
CA ALA A 47 10.31 1.46 -28.80
C ALA A 47 8.91 0.91 -28.47
N ASN A 48 8.79 -0.40 -28.26
CA ASN A 48 7.54 -1.04 -27.87
C ASN A 48 7.01 -0.55 -26.49
N ASN A 49 7.89 -0.31 -25.51
CA ASN A 49 7.52 0.28 -24.25
C ASN A 49 7.02 1.73 -24.39
N TYR A 50 7.68 2.54 -25.22
CA TYR A 50 7.22 3.91 -25.49
C TYR A 50 5.84 3.93 -26.17
N LEU A 51 5.60 3.04 -27.14
CA LEU A 51 4.30 2.95 -27.82
C LEU A 51 3.16 2.50 -26.89
N ARG A 52 3.49 1.73 -25.84
CA ARG A 52 2.54 1.25 -24.84
C ARG A 52 2.42 2.17 -23.62
N LYS A 53 3.21 3.24 -23.57
CA LYS A 53 3.21 4.19 -22.48
C LYS A 53 1.82 4.84 -22.32
N MET A 54 1.27 4.75 -21.13
CA MET A 54 -0.01 5.35 -20.77
C MET A 54 0.19 6.40 -19.68
N LYS A 55 -0.69 7.38 -19.65
CA LYS A 55 -0.82 8.32 -18.55
C LYS A 55 -1.80 7.76 -17.53
N ILE A 56 -1.35 7.58 -16.32
CA ILE A 56 -2.10 6.97 -15.22
C ILE A 56 -2.18 7.97 -14.07
N ALA A 57 -3.39 8.30 -13.67
CA ALA A 57 -3.66 9.15 -12.53
C ALA A 57 -4.00 8.29 -11.31
N PHE A 58 -3.29 8.46 -10.20
CA PHE A 58 -3.68 7.95 -8.90
C PHE A 58 -4.34 9.06 -8.10
N VAL A 59 -5.60 8.92 -7.75
CA VAL A 59 -6.30 9.79 -6.79
C VAL A 59 -6.31 9.08 -5.46
N VAL A 60 -5.66 9.63 -4.46
CA VAL A 60 -5.44 8.92 -3.20
C VAL A 60 -5.67 9.82 -1.99
N ASP A 61 -6.34 9.24 -0.98
CA ASP A 61 -6.53 9.86 0.32
C ASP A 61 -5.56 9.27 1.35
N ALA A 62 -4.90 10.15 2.11
CA ALA A 62 -4.10 9.78 3.27
C ALA A 62 -4.12 10.92 4.29
N TYR A 63 -4.89 10.74 5.36
CA TYR A 63 -5.02 11.67 6.48
C TYR A 63 -5.23 10.87 7.78
N ASP A 64 -5.13 11.51 8.93
CA ASP A 64 -5.02 10.81 10.23
C ASP A 64 -6.14 9.78 10.49
N GLN A 65 -7.38 10.08 10.10
CA GLN A 65 -8.51 9.18 10.35
C GLN A 65 -8.54 7.97 9.42
N ILE A 66 -8.12 8.13 8.15
CA ILE A 66 -8.12 7.04 7.15
C ILE A 66 -6.80 6.26 7.18
N GLY A 67 -5.73 6.89 7.68
CA GLY A 67 -4.40 6.30 7.77
C GLY A 67 -3.62 6.33 6.45
N THR A 68 -2.52 5.58 6.41
CA THR A 68 -1.54 5.59 5.31
C THR A 68 -1.70 4.43 4.33
N GLY A 69 -2.60 3.48 4.62
CA GLY A 69 -2.73 2.23 3.86
C GLY A 69 -3.05 2.43 2.38
N HIS A 70 -3.91 3.40 2.04
CA HIS A 70 -4.25 3.77 0.67
C HIS A 70 -3.02 4.27 -0.10
N MET A 71 -2.24 5.17 0.50
CA MET A 71 -1.02 5.71 -0.12
C MET A 71 0.01 4.61 -0.40
N TYR A 72 0.31 3.74 0.58
CA TYR A 72 1.28 2.66 0.38
C TYR A 72 0.81 1.62 -0.64
N ARG A 73 -0.49 1.36 -0.74
CA ARG A 73 -1.05 0.51 -1.80
C ARG A 73 -0.81 1.13 -3.17
N CYS A 74 -1.13 2.42 -3.35
CA CYS A 74 -0.88 3.14 -4.59
C CYS A 74 0.61 3.19 -4.95
N LEU A 75 1.50 3.40 -3.98
CA LEU A 75 2.95 3.38 -4.19
C LEU A 75 3.44 2.00 -4.64
N SER A 76 2.95 0.92 -4.03
CA SER A 76 3.28 -0.46 -4.43
C SER A 76 2.82 -0.75 -5.86
N MET A 77 1.63 -0.29 -6.28
CA MET A 77 1.19 -0.40 -7.67
C MET A 77 2.06 0.45 -8.62
N ALA A 78 2.31 1.70 -8.26
CA ALA A 78 3.11 2.61 -9.10
C ALA A 78 4.52 2.08 -9.33
N SER A 79 5.13 1.38 -8.37
CA SER A 79 6.46 0.75 -8.50
C SER A 79 6.53 -0.30 -9.62
N LYS A 80 5.39 -0.90 -9.98
CA LYS A 80 5.28 -1.87 -11.08
C LYS A 80 4.96 -1.22 -12.43
N LEU A 81 4.63 0.07 -12.44
CA LEU A 81 4.21 0.83 -13.61
C LEU A 81 5.33 1.74 -14.17
N VAL A 82 6.59 1.32 -14.03
CA VAL A 82 7.80 2.12 -14.33
C VAL A 82 7.89 2.63 -15.78
N PHE A 83 7.21 2.00 -16.73
CA PHE A 83 7.18 2.41 -18.14
C PHE A 83 6.04 3.37 -18.47
N HIS A 84 5.17 3.66 -17.51
CA HIS A 84 4.03 4.54 -17.69
C HIS A 84 4.30 5.93 -17.11
N ASP A 85 3.51 6.92 -17.50
CA ASP A 85 3.58 8.27 -16.94
C ASP A 85 2.56 8.36 -15.78
N VAL A 86 3.07 8.14 -14.58
CA VAL A 86 2.29 8.09 -13.34
C VAL A 86 2.32 9.44 -12.65
N VAL A 87 1.14 9.96 -12.27
CA VAL A 87 0.99 11.17 -11.46
C VAL A 87 0.00 10.90 -10.34
N PHE A 88 0.37 11.28 -9.12
CA PHE A 88 -0.50 11.23 -7.95
C PHE A 88 -1.27 12.54 -7.80
N PHE A 89 -2.54 12.44 -7.48
CA PHE A 89 -3.42 13.56 -7.18
C PHE A 89 -3.91 13.42 -5.74
N ILE A 90 -3.53 14.38 -4.90
CA ILE A 90 -3.74 14.34 -3.45
C ILE A 90 -4.50 15.58 -3.03
N ASN A 91 -5.51 15.43 -2.18
CA ASN A 91 -6.20 16.60 -1.64
C ASN A 91 -5.21 17.45 -0.83
N ARG A 92 -5.21 18.77 -1.07
CA ARG A 92 -4.29 19.73 -0.41
C ARG A 92 -4.36 19.67 1.11
N ASN A 93 -5.50 19.29 1.68
CA ASN A 93 -5.67 19.17 3.12
C ASN A 93 -5.13 17.85 3.69
N HIS A 94 -4.65 16.94 2.86
CA HIS A 94 -4.11 15.63 3.29
C HIS A 94 -2.59 15.69 3.43
N GLN A 95 -2.10 16.46 4.42
CA GLN A 95 -0.66 16.69 4.63
C GLN A 95 0.12 15.39 4.81
N LEU A 96 -0.44 14.43 5.53
CA LEU A 96 0.17 13.10 5.71
C LEU A 96 0.49 12.41 4.38
N GLY A 97 -0.44 12.49 3.42
CA GLY A 97 -0.24 11.93 2.08
C GLY A 97 0.83 12.68 1.29
N ILE A 98 0.89 14.00 1.42
CA ILE A 98 1.89 14.85 0.77
C ILE A 98 3.29 14.53 1.32
N ASP A 99 3.46 14.46 2.63
CA ASP A 99 4.74 14.15 3.27
C ASP A 99 5.28 12.77 2.85
N ILE A 100 4.39 11.79 2.70
CA ILE A 100 4.78 10.46 2.23
C ILE A 100 5.25 10.51 0.78
N ILE A 101 4.46 11.10 -0.15
CA ILE A 101 4.79 11.07 -1.59
C ILE A 101 6.09 11.82 -1.89
N GLU A 102 6.40 12.89 -1.16
CA GLU A 102 7.65 13.64 -1.29
C GLU A 102 8.88 12.76 -1.04
N GLY A 103 8.76 11.76 -0.17
CA GLY A 103 9.83 10.78 0.11
C GLY A 103 10.07 9.77 -1.04
N TYR A 104 9.16 9.64 -2.03
CA TYR A 104 9.20 8.57 -3.04
C TYR A 104 9.54 9.02 -4.47
N ASN A 105 9.86 10.30 -4.70
CA ASN A 105 10.22 10.85 -6.02
C ASN A 105 9.17 10.63 -7.14
N TYR A 106 7.90 10.41 -6.82
CA TYR A 106 6.84 10.41 -7.80
C TYR A 106 6.36 11.83 -8.08
N LYS A 107 5.89 12.06 -9.30
CA LYS A 107 5.20 13.32 -9.63
C LYS A 107 3.85 13.34 -8.91
N TYR A 108 3.54 14.45 -8.28
CA TYR A 108 2.24 14.66 -7.68
C TYR A 108 1.69 16.07 -7.95
N GLN A 109 0.39 16.22 -7.85
CA GLN A 109 -0.33 17.47 -7.90
C GLN A 109 -1.36 17.51 -6.78
N THR A 110 -1.54 18.68 -6.16
CA THR A 110 -2.55 18.87 -5.12
C THR A 110 -3.78 19.54 -5.69
N TYR A 111 -4.95 19.18 -5.16
CA TYR A 111 -6.24 19.76 -5.53
C TYR A 111 -7.06 20.11 -4.28
N GLU A 112 -8.00 21.06 -4.41
CA GLU A 112 -8.87 21.46 -3.30
C GLU A 112 -10.27 20.84 -3.35
N GLY A 113 -10.73 20.47 -4.53
CA GLY A 113 -12.05 19.90 -4.70
C GLY A 113 -12.23 19.29 -6.08
N LYS A 114 -13.40 18.68 -6.32
CA LYS A 114 -13.71 17.95 -7.55
C LYS A 114 -13.44 18.77 -8.83
N SER A 115 -13.87 20.03 -8.87
CA SER A 115 -13.71 20.89 -10.06
C SER A 115 -12.24 21.16 -10.37
N ASP A 116 -11.41 21.36 -9.34
CA ASP A 116 -9.97 21.57 -9.49
C ASP A 116 -9.30 20.30 -9.99
N LEU A 117 -9.60 19.14 -9.39
CA LEU A 117 -9.12 17.83 -9.83
C LEU A 117 -9.43 17.56 -11.31
N LEU A 118 -10.67 17.83 -11.74
CA LEU A 118 -11.06 17.62 -13.13
C LEU A 118 -10.33 18.57 -14.09
N GLY A 119 -10.05 19.82 -13.67
CA GLY A 119 -9.22 20.75 -14.43
C GLY A 119 -7.77 20.26 -14.59
N LEU A 120 -7.19 19.68 -13.52
CA LEU A 120 -5.87 19.05 -13.59
C LEU A 120 -5.85 17.84 -14.54
N PHE A 121 -6.93 17.06 -14.56
CA PHE A 121 -7.07 15.93 -15.48
C PHE A 121 -7.16 16.37 -16.94
N GLU A 122 -7.80 17.49 -17.25
CA GLU A 122 -7.82 18.04 -18.61
C GLU A 122 -6.42 18.35 -19.12
N HIS A 123 -5.52 18.84 -18.25
CA HIS A 123 -4.12 19.09 -18.61
C HIS A 123 -3.28 17.83 -18.69
N PHE A 124 -3.42 16.93 -17.71
CA PHE A 124 -2.66 15.68 -17.69
C PHE A 124 -3.17 14.69 -18.73
N ASN A 125 -4.47 14.68 -19.00
CA ASN A 125 -5.19 13.79 -19.91
C ASN A 125 -4.87 12.30 -19.63
N PRO A 126 -5.24 11.76 -18.45
CA PRO A 126 -5.00 10.37 -18.10
C PRO A 126 -5.81 9.43 -19.00
N LYS A 127 -5.26 8.27 -19.30
CA LYS A 127 -6.02 7.17 -19.91
C LYS A 127 -6.69 6.30 -18.84
N ILE A 128 -6.03 6.14 -17.71
CA ILE A 128 -6.50 5.35 -16.58
C ILE A 128 -6.52 6.26 -15.34
N VAL A 129 -7.63 6.21 -14.60
CA VAL A 129 -7.78 6.84 -13.28
C VAL A 129 -7.96 5.74 -12.26
N ILE A 130 -7.08 5.71 -11.28
CA ILE A 130 -7.12 4.79 -10.16
C ILE A 130 -7.52 5.59 -8.91
N ASN A 131 -8.71 5.32 -8.38
CA ASN A 131 -9.21 5.95 -7.16
C ASN A 131 -8.96 5.03 -5.96
N ASP A 132 -8.27 5.56 -4.98
CA ASP A 132 -8.09 4.95 -3.67
C ASP A 132 -8.41 6.00 -2.58
N VAL A 133 -9.69 6.42 -2.58
CA VAL A 133 -10.24 7.53 -1.78
C VAL A 133 -11.37 7.09 -0.84
N GLY A 134 -11.56 5.78 -0.69
CA GLY A 134 -12.75 5.22 -0.05
C GLY A 134 -13.97 5.34 -0.97
N ASN A 135 -15.11 5.72 -0.42
CA ASN A 135 -16.36 5.73 -1.16
C ASN A 135 -16.45 6.89 -2.16
N THR A 136 -16.64 6.56 -3.45
CA THR A 136 -16.87 7.56 -4.48
C THR A 136 -18.33 7.97 -4.57
N SER A 137 -18.58 9.24 -4.94
CA SER A 137 -19.92 9.73 -5.20
C SER A 137 -20.34 9.50 -6.66
N TYR A 138 -21.64 9.31 -6.89
CA TYR A 138 -22.21 9.16 -8.22
C TYR A 138 -21.81 10.31 -9.16
N ASP A 139 -21.94 11.57 -8.71
CA ASP A 139 -21.63 12.75 -9.53
C ASP A 139 -20.15 12.85 -9.92
N TYR A 140 -19.24 12.41 -9.05
CA TYR A 140 -17.83 12.36 -9.37
C TYR A 140 -17.56 11.32 -10.46
N MET A 141 -18.12 10.15 -10.32
CA MET A 141 -17.92 9.06 -11.27
C MET A 141 -18.56 9.33 -12.63
N VAL A 142 -19.74 9.99 -12.68
CA VAL A 142 -20.36 10.47 -13.94
C VAL A 142 -19.42 11.43 -14.67
N ASP A 143 -18.80 12.35 -13.97
CA ASP A 143 -17.84 13.29 -14.58
C ASP A 143 -16.62 12.56 -15.17
N LEU A 144 -16.09 11.54 -14.52
CA LEU A 144 -14.96 10.75 -15.02
C LEU A 144 -15.37 9.91 -16.25
N THR A 145 -16.48 9.19 -16.17
CA THR A 145 -16.97 8.34 -17.26
C THR A 145 -17.33 9.15 -18.50
N SER A 146 -17.93 10.33 -18.33
CA SER A 146 -18.26 11.23 -19.45
C SER A 146 -17.05 11.71 -20.24
N ARG A 147 -15.87 11.71 -19.64
CA ARG A 147 -14.59 12.06 -20.26
C ARG A 147 -13.89 10.86 -20.91
N GLY A 148 -14.45 9.67 -20.76
CA GLY A 148 -13.93 8.45 -21.38
C GLY A 148 -12.67 7.88 -20.73
N TYR A 149 -12.42 8.19 -19.45
CA TYR A 149 -11.34 7.56 -18.68
C TYR A 149 -11.69 6.11 -18.35
N TYR A 150 -10.70 5.23 -18.32
CA TYR A 150 -10.83 3.91 -17.75
C TYR A 150 -10.63 4.01 -16.24
N ILE A 151 -11.61 3.57 -15.44
CA ILE A 151 -11.67 3.88 -14.01
C ILE A 151 -11.55 2.60 -13.20
N ILE A 152 -10.59 2.61 -12.27
CA ILE A 152 -10.34 1.51 -11.33
C ILE A 152 -10.48 2.07 -9.91
N ASN A 153 -11.38 1.48 -9.11
CA ASN A 153 -11.59 1.88 -7.73
C ASN A 153 -11.12 0.79 -6.76
N PHE A 154 -10.62 1.21 -5.60
CA PHE A 154 -10.22 0.33 -4.50
C PHE A 154 -11.10 0.56 -3.28
N GLU A 155 -11.66 -0.55 -2.73
CA GLU A 155 -12.47 -0.57 -1.50
C GLU A 155 -13.61 0.46 -1.53
N ASP A 156 -14.28 0.56 -2.66
CA ASP A 156 -15.31 1.55 -2.93
C ASP A 156 -16.71 0.95 -2.83
N PHE A 157 -17.45 1.34 -1.80
CA PHE A 157 -18.86 1.00 -1.55
C PHE A 157 -19.78 2.21 -1.74
N GLY A 158 -19.27 3.27 -2.37
CA GLY A 158 -20.02 4.49 -2.62
C GLY A 158 -21.07 4.37 -3.72
N SER A 159 -21.91 5.38 -3.83
CA SER A 159 -22.94 5.44 -4.88
C SER A 159 -22.37 5.53 -6.30
N GLY A 160 -21.07 5.77 -6.44
CA GLY A 160 -20.37 5.86 -7.71
C GLY A 160 -19.69 4.55 -8.13
N SER A 161 -19.55 3.55 -7.24
CA SER A 161 -18.78 2.33 -7.50
C SER A 161 -19.21 1.57 -8.74
N ASP A 162 -20.51 1.47 -9.00
CA ASP A 162 -21.07 0.79 -10.18
C ASP A 162 -20.67 1.42 -11.53
N LEU A 163 -20.20 2.67 -11.51
CA LEU A 163 -19.74 3.39 -12.70
C LEU A 163 -18.25 3.15 -13.01
N ALA A 164 -17.51 2.49 -12.13
CA ALA A 164 -16.14 2.09 -12.39
C ALA A 164 -16.08 0.96 -13.44
N ASP A 165 -14.97 0.87 -14.16
CA ASP A 165 -14.69 -0.27 -15.04
C ASP A 165 -14.27 -1.50 -14.23
N LEU A 166 -13.49 -1.27 -13.14
CA LEU A 166 -13.08 -2.31 -12.19
C LEU A 166 -13.14 -1.78 -10.76
N VAL A 167 -13.56 -2.63 -9.82
CA VAL A 167 -13.51 -2.37 -8.38
C VAL A 167 -12.80 -3.52 -7.70
N PHE A 168 -11.77 -3.23 -6.92
CA PHE A 168 -11.03 -4.20 -6.12
C PHE A 168 -11.32 -4.02 -4.64
N ASP A 169 -11.82 -5.07 -4.00
CA ASP A 169 -12.05 -5.10 -2.55
C ASP A 169 -11.41 -6.33 -1.92
N SER A 170 -10.30 -6.11 -1.23
CA SER A 170 -9.55 -7.18 -0.61
C SER A 170 -9.89 -7.42 0.87
N LEU A 171 -10.64 -6.49 1.50
CA LEU A 171 -10.88 -6.54 2.94
C LEU A 171 -12.24 -7.13 3.30
N TYR A 172 -13.24 -6.95 2.44
CA TYR A 172 -14.62 -7.33 2.74
C TYR A 172 -15.13 -8.28 1.67
N GLU A 173 -15.68 -9.41 2.12
CA GLU A 173 -16.30 -10.34 1.21
C GLU A 173 -17.73 -9.92 0.91
N HIS A 174 -18.03 -9.79 -0.36
CA HIS A 174 -19.37 -9.62 -0.93
C HIS A 174 -19.43 -10.36 -2.28
N GLU A 175 -20.58 -10.39 -2.93
CA GLU A 175 -20.70 -11.08 -4.22
C GLU A 175 -19.76 -10.44 -5.26
N SER A 176 -18.95 -11.30 -5.89
CA SER A 176 -18.06 -10.92 -6.99
C SER A 176 -18.80 -11.02 -8.31
N ASP A 177 -18.55 -10.08 -9.23
CA ASP A 177 -19.06 -10.13 -10.59
C ASP A 177 -17.95 -9.76 -11.60
N ASP A 178 -18.31 -9.51 -12.85
CA ASP A 178 -17.35 -9.19 -13.92
C ASP A 178 -16.56 -7.87 -13.67
N LYS A 179 -17.01 -7.02 -12.75
CA LYS A 179 -16.39 -5.74 -12.41
C LYS A 179 -15.80 -5.70 -11.00
N PHE A 180 -16.40 -6.45 -10.06
CA PHE A 180 -16.02 -6.47 -8.65
C PHE A 180 -15.14 -7.68 -8.36
N PHE A 181 -13.88 -7.40 -8.09
CA PHE A 181 -12.86 -8.39 -7.72
C PHE A 181 -12.68 -8.38 -6.21
N VAL A 182 -13.27 -9.38 -5.57
CA VAL A 182 -13.45 -9.42 -4.11
C VAL A 182 -12.63 -10.55 -3.50
N GLY A 183 -12.00 -10.27 -2.36
CA GLY A 183 -11.31 -11.25 -1.55
C GLY A 183 -9.81 -11.02 -1.40
N HIS A 184 -9.21 -11.80 -0.52
CA HIS A 184 -7.81 -11.69 -0.12
C HIS A 184 -6.81 -11.87 -1.27
N GLU A 185 -7.18 -12.55 -2.35
CA GLU A 185 -6.34 -12.75 -3.56
C GLU A 185 -5.97 -11.42 -4.23
N TYR A 186 -6.77 -10.37 -4.01
CA TYR A 186 -6.54 -9.03 -4.59
C TYR A 186 -5.83 -8.07 -3.63
N TYR A 187 -5.35 -8.57 -2.49
CA TYR A 187 -4.61 -7.75 -1.55
C TYR A 187 -3.22 -7.41 -2.09
N ILE A 188 -2.86 -6.14 -2.08
CA ILE A 188 -1.56 -5.65 -2.54
C ILE A 188 -0.63 -5.50 -1.33
N LEU A 189 0.33 -6.41 -1.24
CA LEU A 189 1.39 -6.36 -0.23
C LEU A 189 2.44 -5.30 -0.60
N LYS A 190 3.07 -4.71 0.41
CA LYS A 190 4.29 -3.91 0.21
C LYS A 190 5.45 -4.80 -0.23
N ASP A 191 6.36 -4.22 -1.02
CA ASP A 191 7.49 -4.98 -1.58
C ASP A 191 8.40 -5.62 -0.50
N GLU A 192 8.51 -5.03 0.68
CA GLU A 192 9.30 -5.57 1.79
C GLU A 192 8.89 -6.99 2.21
N PHE A 193 7.60 -7.33 2.11
CA PHE A 193 7.10 -8.66 2.49
C PHE A 193 7.50 -9.77 1.50
N TYR A 194 7.75 -9.44 0.23
CA TYR A 194 8.23 -10.40 -0.76
C TYR A 194 9.71 -10.75 -0.60
N LEU A 195 10.46 -10.05 0.25
CA LEU A 195 11.88 -10.30 0.49
C LEU A 195 12.12 -11.42 1.50
N HIS A 196 11.11 -11.81 2.26
CA HIS A 196 11.20 -12.84 3.28
C HIS A 196 10.71 -14.20 2.78
N GLN A 197 11.32 -15.26 3.32
CA GLN A 197 10.76 -16.60 3.25
C GLN A 197 9.79 -16.78 4.43
N PRO A 198 8.75 -17.62 4.31
CA PRO A 198 7.86 -17.92 5.43
C PRO A 198 8.62 -18.36 6.67
N LYS A 199 8.15 -17.93 7.83
CA LYS A 199 8.77 -18.23 9.12
C LYS A 199 8.82 -19.73 9.38
N ILE A 200 9.97 -20.19 9.84
CA ILE A 200 10.13 -21.53 10.40
C ILE A 200 9.67 -21.48 11.86
N ILE A 201 8.57 -22.16 12.16
CA ILE A 201 8.01 -22.21 13.51
C ILE A 201 8.90 -23.05 14.42
N THR A 202 9.17 -22.55 15.63
CA THR A 202 9.96 -23.22 16.65
C THR A 202 9.09 -23.67 17.83
N ASN A 203 9.58 -24.64 18.61
CA ASN A 203 8.84 -25.13 19.79
C ASN A 203 8.66 -24.04 20.87
N ASP A 204 9.70 -23.25 21.09
CA ASP A 204 9.69 -22.23 22.13
C ASP A 204 9.20 -20.89 21.58
N VAL A 205 8.35 -20.21 22.33
CA VAL A 205 7.97 -18.81 22.10
C VAL A 205 8.89 -17.93 22.94
N ARG A 206 9.70 -17.10 22.26
CA ARG A 206 10.68 -16.21 22.89
C ARG A 206 10.47 -14.76 22.59
N ASN A 207 9.81 -14.44 21.46
CA ASN A 207 9.58 -13.08 21.00
C ASN A 207 8.08 -12.89 20.67
N VAL A 208 7.46 -11.91 21.30
CA VAL A 208 6.09 -11.50 20.99
C VAL A 208 6.12 -10.08 20.43
N LEU A 209 5.37 -9.85 19.36
CA LEU A 209 5.12 -8.54 18.79
C LEU A 209 3.68 -8.12 19.09
N ILE A 210 3.50 -6.90 19.56
CA ILE A 210 2.20 -6.25 19.73
C ILE A 210 2.13 -5.08 18.75
N ASP A 211 1.17 -5.11 17.82
CA ASP A 211 1.02 -4.08 16.81
C ASP A 211 -0.46 -3.79 16.52
N PHE A 212 -1.00 -2.78 17.17
CA PHE A 212 -2.33 -2.23 16.93
C PHE A 212 -2.29 -0.83 16.27
N ALA A 213 -1.09 -0.42 15.82
CA ALA A 213 -0.89 0.88 15.18
C ALA A 213 -1.65 0.99 13.83
N PRO A 214 -1.87 2.23 13.34
CA PRO A 214 -1.56 3.50 14.00
C PRO A 214 -2.60 3.93 15.05
N ASN A 215 -3.82 3.43 15.01
CA ASN A 215 -4.96 3.89 15.81
C ASN A 215 -5.39 2.82 16.80
N ASP A 216 -4.83 2.84 18.00
CA ASP A 216 -5.19 1.95 19.12
C ASP A 216 -6.21 2.61 20.07
N THR A 217 -7.42 2.85 19.56
CA THR A 217 -8.49 3.57 20.28
C THR A 217 -9.00 2.82 21.52
N LEU A 218 -8.80 1.52 21.63
CA LEU A 218 -9.19 0.71 22.77
C LEU A 218 -8.03 0.41 23.73
N ASN A 219 -6.86 1.01 23.47
CA ASN A 219 -5.63 0.78 24.25
C ASN A 219 -5.28 -0.73 24.38
N LEU A 220 -5.46 -1.46 23.26
CA LEU A 220 -5.22 -2.91 23.20
C LEU A 220 -3.75 -3.24 23.38
N SER A 221 -2.85 -2.37 22.94
CA SER A 221 -1.40 -2.54 23.13
C SER A 221 -1.07 -2.68 24.61
N GLN A 222 -1.59 -1.79 25.44
CA GLN A 222 -1.38 -1.88 26.89
C GLN A 222 -2.10 -3.10 27.49
N LYS A 223 -3.32 -3.38 27.09
CA LYS A 223 -4.12 -4.49 27.59
C LYS A 223 -3.44 -5.84 27.36
N VAL A 224 -2.91 -6.05 26.14
CA VAL A 224 -2.16 -7.26 25.78
C VAL A 224 -0.83 -7.31 26.52
N LEU A 225 -0.11 -6.18 26.62
CA LEU A 225 1.16 -6.13 27.38
C LEU A 225 0.97 -6.49 28.84
N ASP A 226 -0.05 -5.92 29.51
CA ASP A 226 -0.40 -6.25 30.90
C ASP A 226 -0.73 -7.74 31.05
N ALA A 227 -1.46 -8.33 30.09
CA ALA A 227 -1.79 -9.76 30.08
C ALA A 227 -0.55 -10.64 29.93
N LEU A 228 0.34 -10.33 29.02
CA LEU A 228 1.59 -11.08 28.81
C LEU A 228 2.49 -11.04 30.05
N LEU A 229 2.63 -9.88 30.69
CA LEU A 229 3.40 -9.75 31.92
C LEU A 229 2.77 -10.53 33.08
N ALA A 230 1.42 -10.49 33.20
CA ALA A 230 0.68 -11.23 34.22
C ALA A 230 0.70 -12.75 33.98
N SER A 231 0.83 -13.22 32.74
CA SER A 231 0.98 -14.65 32.42
C SER A 231 2.32 -15.25 32.87
N GLY A 232 3.27 -14.37 33.25
CA GLY A 232 4.63 -14.78 33.59
C GLY A 232 5.55 -14.96 32.38
N PHE A 233 5.15 -14.49 31.19
CA PHE A 233 6.00 -14.55 30.01
C PHE A 233 7.28 -13.73 30.22
N SER A 234 8.42 -14.39 30.09
CA SER A 234 9.74 -13.80 30.32
C SER A 234 10.52 -13.51 29.03
N GLY A 235 9.96 -13.87 27.87
CA GLY A 235 10.54 -13.59 26.58
C GLY A 235 10.48 -12.10 26.21
N ARG A 236 11.04 -11.75 25.07
CA ARG A 236 11.03 -10.36 24.58
C ARG A 236 9.63 -9.98 24.11
N ILE A 237 9.22 -8.77 24.45
CA ILE A 237 7.94 -8.17 23.99
C ILE A 237 8.30 -6.86 23.27
N ASN A 238 8.02 -6.80 21.98
CA ASN A 238 8.16 -5.59 21.19
C ASN A 238 6.74 -4.99 20.99
N VAL A 239 6.61 -3.70 21.25
CA VAL A 239 5.33 -2.99 21.13
C VAL A 239 5.49 -1.86 20.12
N ILE A 240 4.73 -1.91 19.03
CA ILE A 240 4.69 -0.84 18.03
C ILE A 240 3.51 0.07 18.36
N LEU A 241 3.83 1.32 18.65
CA LEU A 241 2.88 2.40 18.90
C LEU A 241 3.02 3.38 17.74
N GLY A 242 1.95 3.75 17.07
CA GLY A 242 2.02 4.76 16.01
C GLY A 242 2.58 6.10 16.50
N SER A 243 3.13 6.90 15.62
CA SER A 243 3.74 8.22 15.94
C SER A 243 2.76 9.22 16.58
N GLY A 244 1.44 8.99 16.48
CA GLY A 244 0.37 9.79 17.08
C GLY A 244 -0.26 9.17 18.31
N HIS A 245 0.38 8.19 18.98
CA HIS A 245 -0.21 7.55 20.16
C HIS A 245 -0.30 8.56 21.32
N GLU A 246 -1.52 8.91 21.72
CA GLU A 246 -1.79 10.00 22.69
C GLU A 246 -1.10 9.82 24.04
N ASN A 247 -0.90 8.60 24.51
CA ASN A 247 -0.35 8.28 25.83
C ASN A 247 1.02 7.62 25.76
N TYR A 248 1.82 7.91 24.73
CA TYR A 248 3.13 7.26 24.52
C TYR A 248 4.06 7.38 25.72
N ASP A 249 4.31 8.60 26.20
CA ASP A 249 5.26 8.85 27.30
C ASP A 249 4.81 8.21 28.60
N GLU A 250 3.52 8.21 28.90
CA GLU A 250 2.95 7.58 30.09
C GLU A 250 3.12 6.06 30.02
N LEU A 251 2.81 5.47 28.85
CA LEU A 251 2.92 4.04 28.64
C LEU A 251 4.38 3.58 28.75
N VAL A 252 5.30 4.26 28.09
CA VAL A 252 6.75 3.93 28.15
C VAL A 252 7.26 4.05 29.58
N SER A 253 6.91 5.12 30.31
CA SER A 253 7.34 5.35 31.70
C SER A 253 6.82 4.25 32.65
N LYS A 254 5.59 3.76 32.42
CA LYS A 254 5.00 2.68 33.24
C LYS A 254 5.82 1.39 33.18
N TYR A 255 6.44 1.09 32.04
CA TYR A 255 7.17 -0.19 31.82
C TYR A 255 8.69 -0.02 31.66
N GLU A 256 9.25 1.17 31.95
CA GLU A 256 10.69 1.45 31.77
C GLU A 256 11.63 0.48 32.50
N PHE A 257 11.16 -0.10 33.62
CA PHE A 257 11.94 -1.08 34.42
C PHE A 257 11.86 -2.51 33.89
N MET A 258 10.98 -2.78 32.92
CA MET A 258 10.79 -4.10 32.30
C MET A 258 11.81 -4.32 31.18
N LYS A 259 12.95 -4.95 31.48
CA LYS A 259 14.07 -5.11 30.54
C LYS A 259 13.74 -5.91 29.29
N ASN A 260 12.68 -6.70 29.32
CA ASN A 260 12.21 -7.52 28.21
C ASN A 260 11.14 -6.85 27.35
N VAL A 261 10.72 -5.61 27.66
CA VAL A 261 9.75 -4.82 26.91
C VAL A 261 10.47 -3.70 26.15
N GLN A 262 10.16 -3.55 24.86
CA GLN A 262 10.68 -2.48 24.02
C GLN A 262 9.56 -1.82 23.23
N PHE A 263 9.56 -0.49 23.20
CA PHE A 263 8.56 0.33 22.48
C PHE A 263 9.16 0.99 21.25
N TYR A 264 8.38 1.05 20.17
CA TYR A 264 8.77 1.64 18.90
C TYR A 264 7.65 2.55 18.39
N THR A 265 7.94 3.76 17.97
CA THR A 265 7.00 4.69 17.32
C THR A 265 7.10 4.62 15.81
N THR A 266 8.28 4.33 15.30
CA THR A 266 8.58 4.20 13.88
C THR A 266 9.54 3.04 13.69
N VAL A 267 9.29 2.21 12.72
CA VAL A 267 10.16 1.11 12.33
C VAL A 267 10.48 1.25 10.84
N GLU A 268 11.74 1.03 10.47
CA GLU A 268 12.18 1.13 9.07
C GLU A 268 11.62 -0.02 8.22
N SER A 269 11.60 -1.22 8.79
CA SER A 269 11.05 -2.43 8.16
C SER A 269 10.12 -3.13 9.15
N ILE A 270 8.81 -3.04 8.91
CA ILE A 270 7.85 -3.76 9.74
C ILE A 270 7.93 -5.27 9.52
N SER A 271 8.28 -5.71 8.31
CA SER A 271 8.42 -7.12 7.97
C SER A 271 9.51 -7.81 8.78
N ASP A 272 10.64 -7.13 9.08
CA ASP A 272 11.72 -7.67 9.92
C ASP A 272 11.26 -7.88 11.38
N PHE A 273 10.45 -6.96 11.90
CA PHE A 273 9.86 -7.13 13.23
C PHE A 273 8.88 -8.30 13.26
N MET A 274 8.00 -8.40 12.27
CA MET A 274 7.01 -9.46 12.16
C MET A 274 7.68 -10.84 12.03
N ILE A 275 8.64 -11.01 11.12
CA ILE A 275 9.30 -12.31 10.91
C ILE A 275 10.13 -12.75 12.12
N SER A 276 10.64 -11.81 12.93
CA SER A 276 11.38 -12.10 14.16
C SER A 276 10.49 -12.55 15.31
N ALA A 277 9.19 -12.23 15.28
CA ALA A 277 8.25 -12.60 16.33
C ALA A 277 7.82 -14.07 16.21
N ASP A 278 7.58 -14.74 17.33
CA ASP A 278 7.06 -16.11 17.39
C ASP A 278 5.53 -16.12 17.49
N ILE A 279 4.96 -15.04 18.05
CA ILE A 279 3.53 -14.75 18.05
C ILE A 279 3.34 -13.26 17.86
N ILE A 280 2.34 -12.88 17.07
CA ILE A 280 1.95 -11.49 16.87
C ILE A 280 0.54 -11.27 17.40
N PHE A 281 0.34 -10.23 18.20
CA PHE A 281 -0.97 -9.67 18.51
C PHE A 281 -1.24 -8.45 17.63
N THR A 282 -2.36 -8.47 16.92
CA THR A 282 -2.71 -7.37 16.02
C THR A 282 -4.23 -7.19 15.87
N SER A 283 -4.62 -6.18 15.11
CA SER A 283 -6.03 -5.89 14.82
C SER A 283 -6.55 -6.63 13.58
N GLY A 284 -7.88 -6.69 13.43
CA GLY A 284 -8.60 -7.33 12.33
C GLY A 284 -8.53 -6.58 10.99
N GLY A 285 -7.46 -5.82 10.73
CA GLY A 285 -7.31 -4.98 9.55
C GLY A 285 -6.29 -5.52 8.53
N ARG A 286 -5.75 -4.60 7.71
CA ARG A 286 -4.79 -4.92 6.63
C ARG A 286 -3.53 -5.64 7.10
N ILE A 287 -3.14 -5.46 8.34
CA ILE A 287 -1.93 -6.06 8.92
C ILE A 287 -2.00 -7.60 8.92
N MET A 288 -3.18 -8.19 8.99
CA MET A 288 -3.36 -9.65 8.91
C MET A 288 -2.77 -10.24 7.62
N TYR A 289 -2.96 -9.59 6.49
CA TYR A 289 -2.40 -10.05 5.20
C TYR A 289 -0.88 -10.02 5.20
N GLN A 290 -0.29 -9.03 5.86
CA GLN A 290 1.16 -8.90 6.03
C GLN A 290 1.70 -10.03 6.90
N VAL A 291 1.07 -10.28 8.05
CA VAL A 291 1.46 -11.36 8.96
C VAL A 291 1.31 -12.72 8.29
N CYS A 292 0.19 -12.96 7.59
CA CYS A 292 -0.08 -14.19 6.86
C CYS A 292 0.98 -14.48 5.80
N SER A 293 1.40 -13.44 5.04
CA SER A 293 2.42 -13.60 4.00
C SER A 293 3.78 -14.05 4.54
N LEU A 294 4.06 -13.79 5.81
CA LEU A 294 5.26 -14.21 6.51
C LEU A 294 5.11 -15.56 7.22
N GLY A 295 3.89 -16.10 7.33
CA GLY A 295 3.63 -17.35 8.04
C GLY A 295 3.91 -17.26 9.55
N VAL A 296 3.64 -16.11 10.18
CA VAL A 296 3.85 -15.92 11.61
C VAL A 296 2.55 -16.19 12.37
N PRO A 297 2.56 -16.99 13.45
CA PRO A 297 1.40 -17.21 14.31
C PRO A 297 0.79 -15.91 14.80
N CYS A 298 -0.53 -15.76 14.68
CA CYS A 298 -1.19 -14.49 14.91
C CYS A 298 -2.46 -14.62 15.75
N ILE A 299 -2.55 -13.77 16.77
CA ILE A 299 -3.76 -13.59 17.58
C ILE A 299 -4.35 -12.22 17.21
N VAL A 300 -5.59 -12.26 16.73
CA VAL A 300 -6.31 -11.06 16.25
C VAL A 300 -7.28 -10.59 17.32
N ILE A 301 -7.26 -9.28 17.61
CA ILE A 301 -8.22 -8.60 18.49
C ILE A 301 -8.77 -7.38 17.76
N CYS A 302 -10.05 -7.36 17.44
CA CYS A 302 -10.67 -6.30 16.67
C CYS A 302 -10.87 -5.02 17.50
N LYS A 303 -10.56 -3.87 16.89
CA LYS A 303 -10.72 -2.54 17.50
C LYS A 303 -12.13 -1.97 17.34
N ASN A 304 -12.84 -2.41 16.31
CA ASN A 304 -14.17 -1.91 15.96
C ASN A 304 -14.96 -2.95 15.16
N GLU A 305 -16.25 -2.72 14.99
CA GLU A 305 -17.17 -3.61 14.26
C GLU A 305 -16.79 -3.80 12.79
N ARG A 306 -16.09 -2.85 12.19
CA ARG A 306 -15.63 -2.96 10.80
C ARG A 306 -14.57 -4.05 10.68
N GLU A 307 -13.62 -4.11 11.62
CA GLU A 307 -12.59 -5.14 11.66
C GLU A 307 -13.19 -6.53 11.98
N GLU A 308 -14.24 -6.58 12.80
CA GLU A 308 -14.94 -7.84 13.14
C GLU A 308 -15.63 -8.46 11.92
N ARG A 309 -16.01 -7.66 10.92
CA ARG A 309 -16.60 -8.16 9.66
C ARG A 309 -15.59 -8.74 8.68
N THR A 310 -14.30 -8.58 8.94
CA THR A 310 -13.25 -9.08 8.05
C THR A 310 -13.12 -10.59 8.20
N LEU A 311 -13.56 -11.37 7.22
CA LEU A 311 -13.56 -12.82 7.27
C LEU A 311 -12.15 -13.43 7.14
N PHE A 312 -11.19 -12.71 6.58
CA PHE A 312 -9.81 -13.20 6.43
C PHE A 312 -9.14 -13.56 7.75
N GLY A 313 -9.43 -12.83 8.84
CA GLY A 313 -8.94 -13.10 10.18
C GLY A 313 -9.63 -14.30 10.87
N SER A 314 -9.72 -15.44 10.21
CA SER A 314 -10.41 -16.63 10.68
C SER A 314 -9.47 -17.82 10.84
N PRO A 315 -9.87 -18.87 11.59
CA PRO A 315 -9.09 -20.10 11.72
C PRO A 315 -8.80 -20.80 10.38
N GLU A 316 -9.65 -20.62 9.38
CA GLU A 316 -9.46 -21.17 8.03
C GLU A 316 -8.22 -20.60 7.34
N HIS A 317 -7.83 -19.37 7.71
CA HIS A 317 -6.62 -18.70 7.22
C HIS A 317 -5.48 -18.72 8.25
N GLY A 318 -5.57 -19.55 9.29
CA GLY A 318 -4.52 -19.71 10.28
C GLY A 318 -4.48 -18.65 11.39
N PHE A 319 -5.56 -17.90 11.60
CA PHE A 319 -5.64 -16.90 12.66
C PHE A 319 -6.40 -17.40 13.88
N VAL A 320 -5.96 -16.97 15.06
CA VAL A 320 -6.72 -17.05 16.29
C VAL A 320 -7.41 -15.71 16.51
N ASN A 321 -8.70 -15.63 16.21
CA ASN A 321 -9.47 -14.39 16.32
C ASN A 321 -10.29 -14.39 17.61
N MET A 322 -10.01 -13.41 18.47
CA MET A 322 -10.68 -13.24 19.77
C MET A 322 -11.90 -12.30 19.72
N GLY A 323 -12.22 -11.74 18.51
CA GLY A 323 -13.31 -10.78 18.35
C GLY A 323 -13.01 -9.40 18.91
N MET A 324 -14.06 -8.70 19.37
CA MET A 324 -13.97 -7.30 19.84
C MET A 324 -13.21 -7.17 21.15
N GLY A 325 -12.14 -6.38 21.13
CA GLY A 325 -11.25 -6.14 22.27
C GLY A 325 -11.91 -5.45 23.46
N SER A 326 -13.05 -4.73 23.26
CA SER A 326 -13.83 -4.13 24.33
C SER A 326 -14.52 -5.16 25.24
N TYR A 327 -14.76 -6.36 24.74
CA TYR A 327 -15.44 -7.44 25.49
C TYR A 327 -14.46 -8.39 26.18
N LEU A 328 -13.18 -8.37 25.82
CA LEU A 328 -12.19 -9.28 26.38
C LEU A 328 -11.75 -8.83 27.78
N SER A 329 -11.63 -9.75 28.69
CA SER A 329 -10.92 -9.56 29.96
C SER A 329 -9.42 -9.77 29.78
N GLN A 330 -8.63 -9.44 30.80
CA GLN A 330 -7.20 -9.74 30.81
C GLN A 330 -6.98 -11.26 30.87
N GLU A 331 -7.82 -11.97 31.61
CA GLU A 331 -7.80 -13.42 31.75
C GLU A 331 -8.03 -14.14 30.42
N ASP A 332 -8.95 -13.66 29.58
CA ASP A 332 -9.21 -14.21 28.24
C ASP A 332 -7.95 -14.15 27.37
N ILE A 333 -7.23 -13.02 27.43
CA ILE A 333 -5.99 -12.82 26.66
C ILE A 333 -4.88 -13.74 27.18
N ILE A 334 -4.74 -13.88 28.50
CA ILE A 334 -3.76 -14.79 29.14
C ILE A 334 -4.03 -16.23 28.71
N GLU A 335 -5.30 -16.68 28.81
CA GLU A 335 -5.70 -18.02 28.44
C GLU A 335 -5.36 -18.32 26.99
N GLN A 336 -5.78 -17.44 26.07
CA GLN A 336 -5.55 -17.63 24.65
C GLN A 336 -4.06 -17.59 24.28
N PHE A 337 -3.29 -16.67 24.88
CA PHE A 337 -1.85 -16.65 24.72
C PHE A 337 -1.20 -17.97 25.16
N ASN A 338 -1.57 -18.49 26.33
CA ASN A 338 -1.02 -19.75 26.85
C ASN A 338 -1.36 -20.94 25.96
N ILE A 339 -2.58 -20.99 25.40
CA ILE A 339 -2.96 -22.01 24.43
C ILE A 339 -2.05 -21.96 23.22
N VAL A 340 -1.93 -20.80 22.56
CA VAL A 340 -1.12 -20.65 21.36
C VAL A 340 0.37 -20.86 21.65
N ALA A 341 0.88 -20.35 22.79
CA ALA A 341 2.30 -20.45 23.12
C ALA A 341 2.75 -21.89 23.42
N ASN A 342 1.87 -22.72 24.00
CA ASN A 342 2.22 -24.10 24.39
C ASN A 342 1.82 -25.16 23.34
N ASP A 343 1.02 -24.81 22.35
CA ASP A 343 0.60 -25.73 21.29
C ASP A 343 1.41 -25.45 19.99
N PHE A 344 2.41 -26.29 19.75
CA PHE A 344 3.26 -26.20 18.56
C PHE A 344 2.48 -26.48 17.27
N GLU A 345 1.61 -27.48 17.30
CA GLU A 345 0.81 -27.89 16.13
C GLU A 345 -0.17 -26.78 15.72
N LEU A 346 -0.77 -26.08 16.71
CA LEU A 346 -1.64 -24.94 16.45
C LEU A 346 -0.88 -23.77 15.78
N ARG A 347 0.41 -23.61 16.09
CA ARG A 347 1.22 -22.53 15.48
C ARG A 347 1.73 -22.84 14.07
N GLN A 348 1.73 -24.12 13.63
CA GLN A 348 2.08 -24.54 12.27
C GLN A 348 0.94 -24.33 11.27
#